data_d8dbf00e8ec0cd2788690180e269479c
#
_entry.id   d8dbf00e8ec0cd2788690180e269479c
#
_cell.length_a   1.000
_cell.length_b   1.000
_cell.length_c   1.000
_cell.angle_alpha   90.00
_cell.angle_beta   90.00
_cell.angle_gamma   90.00
#
_symmetry.space_group_name_H-M   'P 1'
#
loop_
_entity.id
_entity.type
_entity.pdbx_description
1 polymer ?
#
loop_
_entity_poly.entity_id
_entity_poly.type
_entity_poly.pdbx_seq_one_letter_code
_entity_poly.pdbx_strand_id
1 'polypeptide(L)'
;MRILNLYHTTTGNTLKVAERINQTLQDLGHTLDSVKADKETKIDVLEYDLVFAGSGVYAWLPGKPMQKLFAELRAAYANNGLIKPASPRIQKKAIIYCTYGGVHTGINEAIPAVKYMGQLFDHLGFEILDEWYFIGEYQPEKIREMSLNGRLGNITGRPNETDLQEVEQKVRGIMRV
;
A
#
# COMPACT_ATOMS: atom_id res chain seq x y z
N MET A 1 5.02 -13.56 14.89
CA MET A 1 4.39 -12.38 14.29
C MET A 1 3.75 -12.81 12.98
N ARG A 2 2.43 -12.59 12.82
CA ARG A 2 1.71 -12.83 11.56
C ARG A 2 1.79 -11.56 10.71
N ILE A 3 2.26 -11.68 9.47
CA ILE A 3 2.46 -10.56 8.55
C ILE A 3 1.53 -10.71 7.35
N LEU A 4 0.89 -9.61 6.95
CA LEU A 4 0.09 -9.52 5.74
C LEU A 4 0.72 -8.48 4.79
N ASN A 5 0.83 -8.84 3.51
CA ASN A 5 1.03 -7.86 2.44
C ASN A 5 -0.21 -7.86 1.54
N LEU A 6 -1.08 -6.88 1.75
CA LEU A 6 -2.33 -6.68 1.02
C LEU A 6 -2.15 -5.58 -0.02
N TYR A 7 -2.31 -5.90 -1.31
CA TYR A 7 -2.06 -4.91 -2.35
C TYR A 7 -3.02 -5.01 -3.52
N HIS A 8 -3.15 -3.91 -4.27
CA HIS A 8 -3.86 -3.88 -5.54
C HIS A 8 -3.02 -3.24 -6.63
N THR A 9 -3.06 -3.83 -7.82
CA THR A 9 -2.38 -3.34 -9.02
C THR A 9 -3.15 -3.75 -10.28
N THR A 10 -3.19 -2.86 -11.27
CA THR A 10 -3.72 -3.18 -12.61
C THR A 10 -2.60 -3.35 -13.63
N THR A 11 -1.50 -2.63 -13.47
CA THR A 11 -0.44 -2.54 -14.49
C THR A 11 0.91 -3.12 -14.05
N GLY A 12 1.00 -3.62 -12.80
CA GLY A 12 2.18 -4.32 -12.31
C GLY A 12 3.14 -3.47 -11.47
N ASN A 13 3.05 -2.15 -11.46
CA ASN A 13 3.99 -1.32 -10.68
C ASN A 13 3.95 -1.65 -9.18
N THR A 14 2.75 -1.70 -8.59
CA THR A 14 2.59 -2.06 -7.17
C THR A 14 2.97 -3.52 -6.92
N LEU A 15 2.81 -4.41 -7.90
CA LEU A 15 3.25 -5.80 -7.79
C LEU A 15 4.76 -5.89 -7.58
N LYS A 16 5.56 -5.16 -8.36
CA LYS A 16 7.04 -5.13 -8.19
C LYS A 16 7.43 -4.75 -6.75
N VAL A 17 6.77 -3.73 -6.19
CA VAL A 17 7.00 -3.29 -4.80
C VAL A 17 6.56 -4.38 -3.82
N ALA A 18 5.37 -4.95 -4.01
CA ALA A 18 4.84 -6.01 -3.15
C ALA A 18 5.74 -7.26 -3.14
N GLU A 19 6.23 -7.68 -4.30
CA GLU A 19 7.15 -8.81 -4.44
C GLU A 19 8.49 -8.55 -3.73
N ARG A 20 9.03 -7.32 -3.82
CA ARG A 20 10.26 -6.96 -3.10
C ARG A 20 10.03 -6.95 -1.57
N ILE A 21 8.87 -6.47 -1.09
CA ILE A 21 8.50 -6.58 0.33
C ILE A 21 8.47 -8.04 0.76
N ASN A 22 7.78 -8.90 -0.01
CA ASN A 22 7.64 -10.32 0.28
C ASN A 22 9.02 -11.02 0.33
N GLN A 23 9.84 -10.82 -0.69
CA GLN A 23 11.17 -11.41 -0.76
C GLN A 23 12.05 -10.98 0.41
N THR A 24 12.05 -9.69 0.73
CA THR A 24 12.86 -9.17 1.84
C THR A 24 12.43 -9.76 3.18
N LEU A 25 11.12 -9.89 3.42
CA LEU A 25 10.61 -10.52 4.64
C LEU A 25 11.00 -12.00 4.71
N GLN A 26 10.93 -12.73 3.60
CA GLN A 26 11.34 -14.13 3.52
C GLN A 26 12.85 -14.29 3.76
N ASP A 27 13.70 -13.43 3.18
CA ASP A 27 15.14 -13.40 3.39
C ASP A 27 15.52 -13.12 4.86
N LEU A 28 14.64 -12.42 5.59
CA LEU A 28 14.76 -12.20 7.03
C LEU A 28 14.21 -13.36 7.88
N GLY A 29 13.73 -14.43 7.24
CA GLY A 29 13.20 -15.63 7.92
C GLY A 29 11.75 -15.52 8.37
N HIS A 30 11.00 -14.54 7.86
CA HIS A 30 9.57 -14.39 8.17
C HIS A 30 8.69 -15.11 7.15
N THR A 31 7.57 -15.64 7.63
CA THR A 31 6.46 -16.09 6.80
C THR A 31 5.40 -14.99 6.74
N LEU A 32 4.73 -14.85 5.61
CA LEU A 32 3.70 -13.84 5.42
C LEU A 32 2.60 -14.34 4.49
N ASP A 33 1.41 -13.76 4.65
CA ASP A 33 0.33 -13.88 3.68
C ASP A 33 0.46 -12.72 2.68
N SER A 34 0.52 -13.03 1.38
CA SER A 34 0.54 -12.02 0.32
C SER A 34 -0.74 -12.10 -0.49
N VAL A 35 -1.55 -11.05 -0.43
CA VAL A 35 -2.90 -11.05 -0.99
C VAL A 35 -3.06 -9.89 -1.98
N LYS A 36 -3.31 -10.23 -3.24
CA LYS A 36 -3.74 -9.24 -4.24
C LYS A 36 -5.23 -9.01 -4.11
N ALA A 37 -5.61 -7.81 -3.68
CA ALA A 37 -7.01 -7.44 -3.54
C ALA A 37 -7.73 -7.40 -4.90
N ASP A 38 -8.84 -8.08 -4.97
CA ASP A 38 -9.83 -8.07 -6.03
C ASP A 38 -11.24 -7.87 -5.46
N LYS A 39 -12.26 -8.01 -6.29
CA LYS A 39 -13.66 -7.81 -5.85
C LYS A 39 -14.23 -8.93 -4.98
N GLU A 40 -13.57 -10.08 -4.92
CA GLU A 40 -13.98 -11.27 -4.14
C GLU A 40 -13.16 -11.43 -2.86
N THR A 41 -12.11 -10.61 -2.67
CA THR A 41 -11.17 -10.74 -1.53
C THR A 41 -11.91 -10.56 -0.21
N LYS A 42 -11.71 -11.54 0.67
CA LYS A 42 -12.18 -11.52 2.06
C LYS A 42 -10.98 -11.75 2.97
N ILE A 43 -10.77 -10.86 3.90
CA ILE A 43 -9.67 -10.93 4.86
C ILE A 43 -10.06 -10.21 6.14
N ASP A 44 -9.55 -10.68 7.28
CA ASP A 44 -9.62 -9.97 8.55
C ASP A 44 -8.22 -9.43 8.88
N VAL A 45 -8.03 -8.11 8.76
CA VAL A 45 -6.73 -7.48 9.03
C VAL A 45 -6.36 -7.54 10.52
N LEU A 46 -7.33 -7.75 11.41
CA LEU A 46 -7.09 -7.91 12.84
C LEU A 46 -6.42 -9.24 13.22
N GLU A 47 -6.36 -10.20 12.30
CA GLU A 47 -5.60 -11.43 12.54
C GLU A 47 -4.08 -11.26 12.42
N TYR A 48 -3.60 -10.12 11.91
CA TYR A 48 -2.19 -9.86 11.64
C TYR A 48 -1.61 -8.87 12.64
N ASP A 49 -0.34 -9.08 12.97
CA ASP A 49 0.42 -8.19 13.86
C ASP A 49 1.03 -7.02 13.08
N LEU A 50 1.41 -7.27 11.82
CA LEU A 50 1.97 -6.28 10.90
C LEU A 50 1.28 -6.39 9.53
N VAL A 51 0.77 -5.27 9.03
CA VAL A 51 0.11 -5.19 7.72
C VAL A 51 0.83 -4.19 6.83
N PHE A 52 1.27 -4.65 5.67
CA PHE A 52 1.60 -3.78 4.54
C PHE A 52 0.36 -3.65 3.66
N ALA A 53 -0.13 -2.42 3.46
CA ALA A 53 -1.29 -2.17 2.63
C ALA A 53 -0.93 -1.24 1.48
N GLY A 54 -1.03 -1.72 0.24
CA GLY A 54 -0.53 -1.02 -0.92
C GLY A 54 -1.47 -0.95 -2.12
N SER A 55 -1.39 0.12 -2.90
CA SER A 55 -2.15 0.26 -4.15
C SER A 55 -1.44 1.16 -5.16
N GLY A 56 -1.73 0.94 -6.44
CA GLY A 56 -1.54 2.00 -7.43
C GLY A 56 -2.50 3.16 -7.14
N VAL A 57 -2.11 4.36 -7.54
CA VAL A 57 -2.95 5.55 -7.43
C VAL A 57 -3.76 5.76 -8.70
N TYR A 58 -5.07 5.87 -8.57
CA TYR A 58 -6.03 6.04 -9.65
C TYR A 58 -6.96 7.21 -9.32
N ALA A 59 -6.83 8.32 -10.01
CA ALA A 59 -7.57 9.56 -9.70
C ALA A 59 -7.51 9.90 -8.19
N TRP A 60 -6.28 9.96 -7.66
CA TRP A 60 -5.92 10.29 -6.26
C TRP A 60 -6.35 9.27 -5.19
N LEU A 61 -7.00 8.18 -5.57
CA LEU A 61 -7.47 7.14 -4.66
C LEU A 61 -6.81 5.80 -4.95
N PRO A 62 -6.83 4.82 -4.02
CA PRO A 62 -6.44 3.46 -4.32
C PRO A 62 -7.38 2.81 -5.34
N GLY A 63 -6.96 1.71 -5.95
CA GLY A 63 -7.76 0.97 -6.92
C GLY A 63 -9.14 0.57 -6.37
N LYS A 64 -10.14 0.51 -7.25
CA LYS A 64 -11.53 0.21 -6.88
C LYS A 64 -11.71 -1.05 -6.01
N PRO A 65 -11.00 -2.19 -6.28
CA PRO A 65 -11.09 -3.35 -5.40
C PRO A 65 -10.64 -3.06 -3.97
N MET A 66 -9.57 -2.28 -3.80
CA MET A 66 -9.09 -1.88 -2.47
C MET A 66 -10.09 -0.95 -1.77
N GLN A 67 -10.68 0.01 -2.50
CA GLN A 67 -11.71 0.90 -1.94
C GLN A 67 -12.93 0.10 -1.46
N LYS A 68 -13.41 -0.86 -2.26
CA LYS A 68 -14.53 -1.74 -1.91
C LYS A 68 -14.21 -2.57 -0.66
N LEU A 69 -13.07 -3.26 -0.66
CA LEU A 69 -12.64 -4.08 0.47
C LEU A 69 -12.56 -3.26 1.76
N PHE A 70 -11.95 -2.07 1.72
CA PHE A 70 -11.82 -1.23 2.91
C PHE A 70 -13.16 -0.66 3.39
N ALA A 71 -14.09 -0.37 2.48
CA ALA A 71 -15.45 0.03 2.85
C ALA A 71 -16.22 -1.10 3.55
N GLU A 72 -16.09 -2.33 3.04
CA GLU A 72 -16.71 -3.53 3.63
C GLU A 72 -16.11 -3.85 5.01
N LEU A 73 -14.78 -3.84 5.13
CA LEU A 73 -14.09 -4.04 6.42
C LEU A 73 -14.49 -2.97 7.43
N ARG A 74 -14.49 -1.69 7.04
CA ARG A 74 -14.91 -0.60 7.92
C ARG A 74 -16.34 -0.81 8.42
N ALA A 75 -17.26 -1.18 7.54
CA ALA A 75 -18.66 -1.42 7.92
C ALA A 75 -18.78 -2.60 8.89
N ALA A 76 -18.10 -3.71 8.59
CA ALA A 76 -18.11 -4.90 9.45
C ALA A 76 -17.54 -4.60 10.84
N TYR A 77 -16.38 -3.93 10.92
CA TYR A 77 -15.76 -3.59 12.20
C TYR A 77 -16.55 -2.57 13.01
N ALA A 78 -17.19 -1.59 12.35
CA ALA A 78 -18.07 -0.65 13.02
C ALA A 78 -19.30 -1.35 13.60
N ASN A 79 -19.96 -2.22 12.83
CA ASN A 79 -21.12 -3.00 13.28
C ASN A 79 -20.81 -3.92 14.47
N ASN A 80 -19.57 -4.42 14.53
CA ASN A 80 -19.10 -5.26 15.64
C ASN A 80 -18.51 -4.45 16.82
N GLY A 81 -18.62 -3.12 16.80
CA GLY A 81 -18.15 -2.25 17.88
C GLY A 81 -16.62 -2.20 18.04
N LEU A 82 -15.87 -2.59 17.00
CA LEU A 82 -14.41 -2.59 17.00
C LEU A 82 -13.83 -1.21 16.68
N ILE A 83 -14.56 -0.41 15.91
CA ILE A 83 -14.22 1.01 15.68
C ILE A 83 -14.88 1.84 16.78
N LYS A 84 -14.07 2.46 17.63
CA LYS A 84 -14.51 3.19 18.82
C LYS A 84 -14.13 4.66 18.72
N PRO A 85 -14.88 5.58 19.39
CA PRO A 85 -14.41 6.94 19.60
C PRO A 85 -13.03 6.96 20.27
N ALA A 86 -12.15 7.87 19.82
CA ALA A 86 -10.77 7.99 20.27
C ALA A 86 -9.88 6.74 20.05
N SER A 87 -10.33 5.80 19.23
CA SER A 87 -9.62 4.61 18.73
C SER A 87 -8.47 4.14 19.62
N PRO A 88 -8.74 3.35 20.69
CA PRO A 88 -7.69 2.90 21.60
C PRO A 88 -6.60 2.16 20.83
N ARG A 89 -5.33 2.48 21.11
CA ARG A 89 -4.20 1.80 20.45
C ARG A 89 -4.17 0.32 20.80
N ILE A 90 -3.92 -0.49 19.79
CA ILE A 90 -3.69 -1.93 19.90
C ILE A 90 -2.23 -2.24 19.53
N GLN A 91 -1.73 -3.41 19.95
CA GLN A 91 -0.34 -3.81 19.66
C GLN A 91 -0.19 -4.37 18.24
N LYS A 92 -0.70 -3.63 17.24
CA LYS A 92 -0.64 -3.99 15.82
C LYS A 92 -0.12 -2.81 15.02
N LYS A 93 0.61 -3.12 13.95
CA LYS A 93 1.35 -2.14 13.17
C LYS A 93 0.92 -2.18 11.70
N ALA A 94 0.97 -1.03 11.02
CA ALA A 94 0.71 -0.95 9.59
C ALA A 94 1.73 -0.08 8.87
N ILE A 95 2.04 -0.44 7.64
CA ILE A 95 2.74 0.39 6.65
C ILE A 95 1.82 0.57 5.47
N ILE A 96 1.63 1.81 5.05
CA ILE A 96 0.79 2.13 3.90
C ILE A 96 1.69 2.51 2.75
N TYR A 97 1.51 1.91 1.57
CA TYR A 97 2.35 2.26 0.42
C TYR A 97 1.56 2.44 -0.87
N CYS A 98 2.12 3.19 -1.79
CA CYS A 98 1.53 3.34 -3.11
C CYS A 98 2.58 3.41 -4.22
N THR A 99 2.12 3.17 -5.45
CA THR A 99 2.85 3.53 -6.68
C THR A 99 2.05 4.56 -7.45
N TYR A 100 2.73 5.61 -7.94
CA TYR A 100 2.06 6.75 -8.57
C TYR A 100 2.91 7.36 -9.70
N GLY A 101 2.25 7.95 -10.69
CA GLY A 101 2.94 8.66 -11.77
C GLY A 101 3.09 10.16 -11.53
N GLY A 102 2.16 10.78 -10.81
CA GLY A 102 2.27 12.17 -10.35
C GLY A 102 2.47 13.21 -11.46
N VAL A 103 1.81 13.03 -12.62
CA VAL A 103 2.07 13.80 -13.83
C VAL A 103 1.85 15.31 -13.67
N HIS A 104 0.86 15.72 -12.88
CA HIS A 104 0.51 17.15 -12.74
C HIS A 104 1.13 17.79 -11.49
N THR A 105 1.03 17.15 -10.32
CA THR A 105 1.41 17.74 -9.03
C THR A 105 2.38 16.88 -8.21
N GLY A 106 2.95 15.84 -8.83
CA GLY A 106 3.91 14.96 -8.17
C GLY A 106 3.27 14.16 -7.03
N ILE A 107 3.96 14.10 -5.89
CA ILE A 107 3.50 13.31 -4.72
C ILE A 107 2.13 13.73 -4.19
N ASN A 108 1.71 14.97 -4.42
CA ASN A 108 0.39 15.44 -3.98
C ASN A 108 -0.78 14.65 -4.60
N GLU A 109 -0.55 14.00 -5.75
CA GLU A 109 -1.55 13.10 -6.35
C GLU A 109 -1.65 11.75 -5.61
N ALA A 110 -0.65 11.38 -4.85
CA ALA A 110 -0.55 10.09 -4.16
C ALA A 110 -0.98 10.16 -2.69
N ILE A 111 -0.75 11.29 -2.03
CA ILE A 111 -1.05 11.49 -0.61
C ILE A 111 -2.50 11.10 -0.26
N PRO A 112 -3.55 11.51 -1.02
CA PRO A 112 -4.92 11.15 -0.67
C PRO A 112 -5.16 9.64 -0.68
N ALA A 113 -4.54 8.89 -1.60
CA ALA A 113 -4.69 7.43 -1.67
C ALA A 113 -4.09 6.73 -0.45
N VAL A 114 -2.90 7.16 -0.02
CA VAL A 114 -2.24 6.62 1.18
C VAL A 114 -3.03 6.97 2.43
N LYS A 115 -3.46 8.22 2.58
CA LYS A 115 -4.30 8.66 3.70
C LYS A 115 -5.64 7.94 3.74
N TYR A 116 -6.27 7.70 2.59
CA TYR A 116 -7.51 6.91 2.50
C TYR A 116 -7.31 5.50 3.07
N MET A 117 -6.25 4.80 2.67
CA MET A 117 -5.96 3.46 3.18
C MET A 117 -5.59 3.48 4.67
N GLY A 118 -4.83 4.47 5.11
CA GLY A 118 -4.42 4.62 6.51
C GLY A 118 -5.59 4.78 7.47
N GLN A 119 -6.69 5.43 7.03
CA GLN A 119 -7.85 5.67 7.90
C GLN A 119 -8.46 4.39 8.49
N LEU A 120 -8.50 3.28 7.75
CA LEU A 120 -9.00 2.02 8.29
C LEU A 120 -8.17 1.56 9.50
N PHE A 121 -6.86 1.57 9.35
CA PHE A 121 -5.93 1.12 10.39
C PHE A 121 -5.93 2.05 11.61
N ASP A 122 -5.94 3.37 11.39
CA ASP A 122 -6.06 4.34 12.48
C ASP A 122 -7.35 4.17 13.28
N HIS A 123 -8.49 3.96 12.59
CA HIS A 123 -9.78 3.73 13.24
C HIS A 123 -9.82 2.42 14.03
N LEU A 124 -9.03 1.43 13.65
CA LEU A 124 -8.88 0.17 14.37
C LEU A 124 -7.84 0.25 15.50
N GLY A 125 -7.10 1.36 15.62
CA GLY A 125 -6.10 1.57 16.64
C GLY A 125 -4.72 0.98 16.32
N PHE A 126 -4.45 0.61 15.06
CA PHE A 126 -3.10 0.25 14.63
C PHE A 126 -2.15 1.44 14.76
N GLU A 127 -0.88 1.17 14.99
CA GLU A 127 0.19 2.13 14.80
C GLU A 127 0.62 2.15 13.34
N ILE A 128 0.43 3.27 12.63
CA ILE A 128 0.98 3.44 11.28
C ILE A 128 2.44 3.83 11.43
N LEU A 129 3.35 2.91 11.12
CA LEU A 129 4.78 3.11 11.29
C LEU A 129 5.37 4.03 10.22
N ASP A 130 4.87 3.91 8.98
CA ASP A 130 5.39 4.71 7.86
C ASP A 130 4.41 4.73 6.67
N GLU A 131 4.60 5.70 5.80
CA GLU A 131 3.86 5.89 4.56
C GLU A 131 4.86 5.98 3.40
N TRP A 132 4.78 5.04 2.45
CA TRP A 132 5.76 4.94 1.35
C TRP A 132 5.14 5.30 0.00
N TYR A 133 5.88 6.10 -0.76
CA TYR A 133 5.46 6.63 -2.04
C TYR A 133 6.49 6.28 -3.11
N PHE A 134 6.21 5.30 -3.96
CA PHE A 134 7.12 4.87 -5.01
C PHE A 134 6.64 5.36 -6.38
N ILE A 135 7.54 5.89 -7.18
CA ILE A 135 7.22 6.33 -8.53
C ILE A 135 6.96 5.10 -9.40
N GLY A 136 5.92 5.18 -10.24
CA GLY A 136 5.56 4.15 -11.20
C GLY A 136 5.19 4.77 -12.54
N GLU A 137 5.74 4.22 -13.64
CA GLU A 137 5.42 4.69 -14.97
C GLU A 137 3.97 4.45 -15.37
N TYR A 138 3.46 5.23 -16.29
CA TYR A 138 2.17 4.98 -16.92
C TYR A 138 2.31 3.88 -17.98
N GLN A 139 1.79 2.69 -17.69
CA GLN A 139 1.86 1.50 -18.54
C GLN A 139 0.87 1.53 -19.73
N PRO A 140 -0.41 2.00 -19.56
CA PRO A 140 -1.34 1.99 -20.68
C PRO A 140 -0.86 2.88 -21.82
N GLU A 141 -0.89 2.35 -23.04
CA GLU A 141 -0.36 2.99 -24.25
C GLU A 141 -0.90 4.42 -24.44
N LYS A 142 -2.20 4.61 -24.21
CA LYS A 142 -2.87 5.92 -24.37
C LYS A 142 -2.34 7.05 -23.48
N ILE A 143 -1.67 6.70 -22.38
CA ILE A 143 -1.17 7.67 -21.39
C ILE A 143 0.33 7.50 -21.10
N ARG A 144 1.01 6.64 -21.87
CA ARG A 144 2.44 6.35 -21.67
C ARG A 144 3.32 7.61 -21.80
N GLU A 145 2.95 8.54 -22.67
CA GLU A 145 3.66 9.81 -22.84
C GLU A 145 3.73 10.65 -21.55
N MET A 146 2.75 10.47 -20.64
CA MET A 146 2.77 11.13 -19.33
C MET A 146 3.99 10.73 -18.48
N SER A 147 4.61 9.58 -18.80
CA SER A 147 5.86 9.15 -18.14
C SER A 147 7.09 9.93 -18.56
N LEU A 148 7.04 10.67 -19.66
CA LEU A 148 8.20 11.37 -20.22
C LEU A 148 8.32 12.81 -19.72
N ASN A 149 7.21 13.51 -19.62
CA ASN A 149 7.17 14.97 -19.48
C ASN A 149 6.29 15.46 -18.31
N GLY A 150 6.06 14.61 -17.30
CA GLY A 150 5.28 14.99 -16.12
C GLY A 150 6.09 15.81 -15.10
N ARG A 151 5.43 16.19 -14.01
CA ARG A 151 6.01 16.95 -12.89
C ARG A 151 7.29 16.31 -12.33
N LEU A 152 7.41 14.99 -12.41
CA LEU A 152 8.55 14.22 -11.89
C LEU A 152 9.64 13.96 -12.94
N GLY A 153 9.51 14.57 -14.13
CA GLY A 153 10.41 14.31 -15.26
C GLY A 153 10.15 12.93 -15.89
N ASN A 154 11.19 12.36 -16.48
CA ASN A 154 11.10 11.03 -17.11
C ASN A 154 11.09 9.93 -16.04
N ILE A 155 9.94 9.26 -15.91
CA ILE A 155 9.70 8.15 -14.97
C ILE A 155 9.58 6.79 -15.67
N THR A 156 9.99 6.71 -16.96
CA THR A 156 9.96 5.45 -17.71
C THR A 156 10.78 4.37 -17.02
N GLY A 157 10.24 3.16 -16.97
CA GLY A 157 10.88 2.02 -16.32
C GLY A 157 10.74 1.97 -14.81
N ARG A 158 10.08 2.96 -14.18
CA ARG A 158 9.87 2.99 -12.73
C ARG A 158 8.63 2.16 -12.31
N PRO A 159 8.62 1.47 -11.17
CA PRO A 159 9.76 1.31 -10.26
C PRO A 159 10.88 0.49 -10.92
N ASN A 160 12.11 0.95 -10.76
CA ASN A 160 13.32 0.26 -11.21
C ASN A 160 14.07 -0.37 -10.03
N GLU A 161 15.26 -0.95 -10.28
CA GLU A 161 16.01 -1.63 -9.25
C GLU A 161 16.43 -0.71 -8.08
N THR A 162 16.71 0.56 -8.35
CA THR A 162 17.03 1.53 -7.28
C THR A 162 15.83 1.75 -6.36
N ASP A 163 14.62 1.86 -6.93
CA ASP A 163 13.39 1.97 -6.13
C ASP A 163 13.16 0.72 -5.30
N LEU A 164 13.42 -0.45 -5.89
CA LEU A 164 13.23 -1.72 -5.20
C LEU A 164 14.28 -1.94 -4.11
N GLN A 165 15.50 -1.45 -4.26
CA GLN A 165 16.51 -1.42 -3.18
C GLN A 165 16.07 -0.51 -2.03
N GLU A 166 15.42 0.63 -2.32
CA GLU A 166 14.83 1.47 -1.28
C GLU A 166 13.73 0.71 -0.51
N VAL A 167 12.85 -0.02 -1.22
CA VAL A 167 11.84 -0.89 -0.59
C VAL A 167 12.50 -1.87 0.37
N GLU A 168 13.55 -2.58 -0.07
CA GLU A 168 14.27 -3.52 0.76
C GLU A 168 14.84 -2.87 2.02
N GLN A 169 15.50 -1.71 1.87
CA GLN A 169 16.07 -0.98 3.00
C GLN A 169 15.01 -0.55 4.02
N LYS A 170 13.86 -0.06 3.53
CA LYS A 170 12.73 0.32 4.38
C LYS A 170 12.16 -0.89 5.14
N VAL A 171 11.94 -2.03 4.45
CA VAL A 171 11.48 -3.26 5.12
C VAL A 171 12.47 -3.71 6.18
N ARG A 172 13.78 -3.77 5.86
CA ARG A 172 14.82 -4.13 6.83
C ARG A 172 14.87 -3.16 8.02
N GLY A 173 14.61 -1.87 7.80
CA GLY A 173 14.52 -0.87 8.85
C GLY A 173 13.36 -1.13 9.81
N ILE A 174 12.16 -1.35 9.29
CA ILE A 174 10.95 -1.67 10.06
C ILE A 174 11.13 -2.95 10.90
N MET A 175 11.79 -3.97 10.34
CA MET A 175 11.94 -5.26 11.02
C MET A 175 13.00 -5.27 12.14
N ARG A 176 13.73 -4.17 12.34
CA ARG A 176 14.69 -3.98 13.45
C ARG A 176 14.08 -3.31 14.68
N VAL A 177 12.88 -2.75 14.53
CA VAL A 177 12.12 -2.03 15.57
C VAL A 177 11.06 -2.97 16.15
#